data_294e97c89c04722e0b7b8df5a039e092
#
_entry.id   294e97c89c04722e0b7b8df5a039e092
#
_cell.length_a   1.000
_cell.length_b   1.000
_cell.length_c   1.000
_cell.angle_alpha   90.00
_cell.angle_beta   90.00
_cell.angle_gamma   90.00
#
_symmetry.space_group_name_H-M   'P 1'
#
loop_
_entity.id
_entity.type
_entity.pdbx_description
1 polymer ?
#
loop_
_entity_poly.entity_id
_entity_poly.type
_entity_poly.pdbx_seq_one_letter_code
_entity_poly.pdbx_strand_id
1 'polypeptide(L)'
;MQKRTFLSMLVAGAVSVPLSSHAAWAPSGEVSVIVAYKAGSGTDVGARLLASEAEKFVGRPLVVNNVPGADGKIGWTQLSRAKPDGRTIGFINLPTFTTLAVLPHSPLSTSKIVPICNHLKETGVVVVRADSKWKTLKDLVAEAKKNPNLRASTNGVKASNHIAAQLLARSAGFNYKAIPYGGTADQLLALRQGEVQFS
;
A
#
# COMPACT_ATOMS: atom_id res chain seq x y z
N MET A 1 83.05 -5.88 -35.45
CA MET A 1 82.30 -5.74 -34.18
C MET A 1 80.89 -5.25 -34.50
N GLN A 2 79.87 -6.20 -34.55
CA GLN A 2 78.50 -5.84 -34.86
C GLN A 2 77.68 -5.69 -33.56
N LYS A 3 77.14 -4.49 -33.33
CA LYS A 3 76.22 -4.21 -32.23
C LYS A 3 74.81 -4.62 -32.66
N ARG A 4 74.25 -5.68 -32.06
CA ARG A 4 72.86 -6.11 -32.23
C ARG A 4 72.02 -5.28 -31.28
N THR A 5 71.14 -4.42 -31.83
CA THR A 5 70.12 -3.68 -31.08
C THR A 5 68.89 -4.58 -30.96
N PHE A 6 68.56 -4.99 -29.72
CA PHE A 6 67.28 -5.66 -29.41
C PHE A 6 66.17 -4.64 -29.28
N LEU A 7 65.24 -4.68 -30.21
CA LEU A 7 64.03 -3.89 -30.16
C LEU A 7 62.94 -4.69 -29.40
N SER A 8 62.71 -4.33 -28.15
CA SER A 8 61.67 -4.94 -27.31
C SER A 8 60.30 -4.35 -27.68
N MET A 9 59.48 -5.14 -28.37
CA MET A 9 58.06 -4.80 -28.63
C MET A 9 57.24 -5.09 -27.38
N LEU A 10 56.80 -4.03 -26.69
CA LEU A 10 55.83 -4.08 -25.62
C LEU A 10 54.45 -4.16 -26.27
N VAL A 11 53.85 -5.34 -26.29
CA VAL A 11 52.42 -5.53 -26.66
C VAL A 11 51.60 -5.17 -25.45
N ALA A 12 51.07 -3.95 -25.42
CA ALA A 12 50.04 -3.55 -24.46
C ALA A 12 48.72 -4.23 -24.80
N GLY A 13 48.43 -5.35 -24.15
CA GLY A 13 47.13 -6.00 -24.21
C GLY A 13 46.07 -5.10 -23.54
N ALA A 14 45.24 -4.43 -24.34
CA ALA A 14 44.08 -3.75 -23.85
C ALA A 14 43.06 -4.81 -23.34
N VAL A 15 43.00 -5.00 -22.03
CA VAL A 15 41.96 -5.75 -21.38
C VAL A 15 40.66 -4.93 -21.49
N SER A 16 39.86 -5.18 -22.50
CA SER A 16 38.50 -4.69 -22.59
C SER A 16 37.63 -5.39 -21.54
N VAL A 17 37.50 -4.73 -20.38
CA VAL A 17 36.51 -5.12 -19.39
C VAL A 17 35.14 -4.83 -20.01
N PRO A 18 34.28 -5.82 -20.24
CA PRO A 18 32.93 -5.56 -20.70
C PRO A 18 32.22 -4.78 -19.59
N LEU A 19 31.97 -3.49 -19.80
CA LEU A 19 31.01 -2.73 -19.01
C LEU A 19 29.65 -3.38 -19.29
N SER A 20 29.23 -4.28 -18.38
CA SER A 20 27.88 -4.79 -18.37
C SER A 20 26.95 -3.59 -18.16
N SER A 21 26.50 -2.95 -19.23
CA SER A 21 25.43 -1.99 -19.16
C SER A 21 24.21 -2.80 -18.72
N HIS A 22 23.82 -2.66 -17.47
CA HIS A 22 22.51 -3.13 -17.03
C HIS A 22 21.52 -2.32 -17.85
N ALA A 23 20.96 -2.94 -18.88
CA ALA A 23 19.90 -2.31 -19.64
C ALA A 23 18.83 -1.89 -18.64
N ALA A 24 18.56 -0.59 -18.57
CA ALA A 24 17.51 -0.06 -17.70
C ALA A 24 16.21 -0.79 -18.08
N TRP A 25 15.50 -1.30 -17.07
CA TRP A 25 14.23 -1.95 -17.30
C TRP A 25 13.29 -1.00 -18.05
N ALA A 26 12.79 -1.42 -19.20
CA ALA A 26 11.86 -0.67 -20.02
C ALA A 26 10.69 -1.57 -20.40
N PRO A 27 9.48 -1.29 -19.91
CA PRO A 27 8.32 -2.12 -20.21
C PRO A 27 7.94 -2.01 -21.70
N SER A 28 7.62 -3.14 -22.32
CA SER A 28 7.19 -3.20 -23.74
C SER A 28 5.77 -2.69 -23.97
N GLY A 29 4.99 -2.42 -22.91
CA GLY A 29 3.60 -1.96 -22.97
C GLY A 29 3.19 -1.23 -21.69
N GLU A 30 1.89 -1.10 -21.44
CA GLU A 30 1.35 -0.53 -20.22
C GLU A 30 1.76 -1.31 -18.98
N VAL A 31 1.83 -0.63 -17.85
CA VAL A 31 2.08 -1.20 -16.54
C VAL A 31 0.78 -1.20 -15.74
N SER A 32 0.32 -2.38 -15.33
CA SER A 32 -0.85 -2.54 -14.47
C SER A 32 -0.49 -2.23 -13.02
N VAL A 33 -1.24 -1.33 -12.38
CA VAL A 33 -1.08 -0.93 -10.98
C VAL A 33 -2.26 -1.44 -10.17
N ILE A 34 -2.10 -2.53 -9.41
CA ILE A 34 -3.18 -3.10 -8.60
C ILE A 34 -3.36 -2.31 -7.32
N VAL A 35 -4.59 -1.84 -7.08
CA VAL A 35 -5.04 -1.22 -5.83
C VAL A 35 -6.12 -2.11 -5.21
N ALA A 36 -5.87 -2.62 -4.01
CA ALA A 36 -6.74 -3.60 -3.34
C ALA A 36 -7.97 -2.98 -2.64
N TYR A 37 -8.33 -1.75 -3.00
CA TYR A 37 -9.48 -1.01 -2.47
C TYR A 37 -10.28 -0.36 -3.58
N LYS A 38 -11.52 0.06 -3.26
CA LYS A 38 -12.39 0.75 -4.21
C LYS A 38 -11.77 2.07 -4.71
N ALA A 39 -12.16 2.47 -5.90
CA ALA A 39 -11.87 3.80 -6.43
C ALA A 39 -12.32 4.89 -5.45
N GLY A 40 -11.53 5.97 -5.36
CA GLY A 40 -11.73 7.06 -4.41
C GLY A 40 -11.24 6.77 -2.98
N SER A 41 -10.67 5.59 -2.71
CA SER A 41 -9.93 5.35 -1.45
C SER A 41 -8.63 6.15 -1.41
N GLY A 42 -8.10 6.41 -0.21
CA GLY A 42 -6.80 7.09 -0.07
C GLY A 42 -5.68 6.40 -0.86
N THR A 43 -5.64 5.07 -0.84
CA THR A 43 -4.68 4.28 -1.63
C THR A 43 -4.87 4.46 -3.13
N ASP A 44 -6.11 4.52 -3.61
CA ASP A 44 -6.41 4.75 -5.04
C ASP A 44 -5.97 6.15 -5.49
N VAL A 45 -6.28 7.17 -4.69
CA VAL A 45 -5.85 8.55 -4.97
C VAL A 45 -4.32 8.65 -5.03
N GLY A 46 -3.63 8.08 -4.02
CA GLY A 46 -2.16 8.04 -4.01
C GLY A 46 -1.58 7.27 -5.19
N ALA A 47 -2.19 6.15 -5.57
CA ALA A 47 -1.76 5.35 -6.71
C ALA A 47 -1.89 6.11 -8.04
N ARG A 48 -3.00 6.83 -8.25
CA ARG A 48 -3.21 7.64 -9.47
C ARG A 48 -2.25 8.83 -9.56
N LEU A 49 -2.00 9.50 -8.43
CA LEU A 49 -1.01 10.59 -8.39
C LEU A 49 0.39 10.07 -8.72
N LEU A 50 0.81 8.96 -8.11
CA LEU A 50 2.11 8.36 -8.41
C LEU A 50 2.18 7.89 -9.86
N ALA A 51 1.13 7.24 -10.37
CA ALA A 51 1.08 6.74 -11.73
C ALA A 51 1.26 7.88 -12.75
N SER A 52 0.54 9.00 -12.59
CA SER A 52 0.62 10.14 -13.50
C SER A 52 2.02 10.77 -13.56
N GLU A 53 2.75 10.77 -12.44
CA GLU A 53 4.12 11.26 -12.42
C GLU A 53 5.12 10.23 -12.96
N ALA A 54 4.95 8.95 -12.58
CA ALA A 54 5.85 7.87 -12.97
C ALA A 54 5.84 7.60 -14.48
N GLU A 55 4.72 7.82 -15.17
CA GLU A 55 4.61 7.70 -16.63
C GLU A 55 5.68 8.51 -17.36
N LYS A 56 6.03 9.69 -16.85
CA LYS A 56 7.04 10.59 -17.43
C LYS A 56 8.44 9.95 -17.47
N PHE A 57 8.71 9.04 -16.54
CA PHE A 57 10.01 8.36 -16.41
C PHE A 57 9.99 6.95 -17.01
N VAL A 58 8.87 6.25 -16.89
CA VAL A 58 8.69 4.89 -17.43
C VAL A 58 8.48 4.90 -18.93
N GLY A 59 7.94 6.00 -19.48
CA GLY A 59 7.65 6.15 -20.90
C GLY A 59 6.51 5.26 -21.39
N ARG A 60 5.69 4.73 -20.47
CA ARG A 60 4.51 3.89 -20.75
C ARG A 60 3.40 4.20 -19.76
N PRO A 61 2.12 4.05 -20.16
CA PRO A 61 0.99 4.26 -19.27
C PRO A 61 1.04 3.33 -18.02
N LEU A 62 0.76 3.91 -16.86
CA LEU A 62 0.52 3.18 -15.61
C LEU A 62 -0.97 3.15 -15.32
N VAL A 63 -1.61 2.01 -15.59
CA VAL A 63 -3.07 1.84 -15.49
C VAL A 63 -3.46 1.34 -14.11
N VAL A 64 -4.20 2.16 -13.34
CA VAL A 64 -4.66 1.80 -12.01
C VAL A 64 -5.91 0.93 -12.10
N ASN A 65 -5.80 -0.30 -11.58
CA ASN A 65 -6.83 -1.32 -11.52
C ASN A 65 -7.27 -1.54 -10.08
N ASN A 66 -8.50 -1.16 -9.75
CA ASN A 66 -9.10 -1.38 -8.44
C ASN A 66 -9.62 -2.82 -8.32
N VAL A 67 -9.08 -3.59 -7.38
CA VAL A 67 -9.45 -4.98 -7.11
C VAL A 67 -9.79 -5.13 -5.61
N PRO A 68 -10.92 -4.57 -5.16
CA PRO A 68 -11.32 -4.61 -3.76
C PRO A 68 -11.81 -6.00 -3.34
N GLY A 69 -11.91 -6.22 -2.03
CA GLY A 69 -12.56 -7.37 -1.42
C GLY A 69 -11.68 -8.11 -0.41
N ALA A 70 -12.35 -8.69 0.59
CA ALA A 70 -11.74 -9.43 1.70
C ALA A 70 -10.56 -8.67 2.36
N ASP A 71 -10.78 -7.40 2.70
CA ASP A 71 -9.79 -6.51 3.34
C ASP A 71 -8.52 -6.28 2.48
N GLY A 72 -8.63 -6.38 1.15
CA GLY A 72 -7.52 -6.27 0.22
C GLY A 72 -6.91 -7.61 -0.21
N LYS A 73 -7.31 -8.71 0.43
CA LYS A 73 -6.77 -10.06 0.16
C LYS A 73 -6.91 -10.47 -1.31
N ILE A 74 -8.02 -10.09 -1.97
CA ILE A 74 -8.27 -10.46 -3.38
C ILE A 74 -7.24 -9.77 -4.27
N GLY A 75 -7.11 -8.45 -4.19
CA GLY A 75 -6.17 -7.69 -5.02
C GLY A 75 -4.71 -8.11 -4.79
N TRP A 76 -4.30 -8.27 -3.54
CA TRP A 76 -2.92 -8.72 -3.23
C TRP A 76 -2.65 -10.16 -3.62
N THR A 77 -3.66 -11.04 -3.63
CA THR A 77 -3.51 -12.40 -4.17
C THR A 77 -3.31 -12.35 -5.69
N GLN A 78 -4.04 -11.50 -6.39
CA GLN A 78 -3.83 -11.28 -7.82
C GLN A 78 -2.41 -10.74 -8.09
N LEU A 79 -1.95 -9.75 -7.33
CA LEU A 79 -0.59 -9.21 -7.43
C LEU A 79 0.47 -10.31 -7.23
N SER A 80 0.33 -11.14 -6.18
CA SER A 80 1.29 -12.21 -5.86
C SER A 80 1.35 -13.34 -6.89
N ARG A 81 0.37 -13.43 -7.79
CA ARG A 81 0.28 -14.40 -8.88
C ARG A 81 0.65 -13.83 -10.24
N ALA A 82 0.87 -12.52 -10.32
CA ALA A 82 1.27 -11.87 -11.55
C ALA A 82 2.66 -12.33 -11.99
N LYS A 83 2.95 -12.20 -13.28
CA LYS A 83 4.29 -12.49 -13.82
C LYS A 83 5.30 -11.51 -13.23
N PRO A 84 6.48 -11.97 -12.78
CA PRO A 84 7.49 -11.10 -12.18
C PRO A 84 8.35 -10.37 -13.24
N ASP A 85 7.70 -9.80 -14.23
CA ASP A 85 8.32 -9.09 -15.37
C ASP A 85 8.30 -7.55 -15.19
N GLY A 86 7.80 -7.06 -14.05
CA GLY A 86 7.68 -5.64 -13.75
C GLY A 86 6.46 -4.96 -14.38
N ARG A 87 5.67 -5.63 -15.23
CA ARG A 87 4.47 -5.04 -15.85
C ARG A 87 3.24 -5.06 -14.97
N THR A 88 3.30 -5.73 -13.83
CA THR A 88 2.26 -5.68 -12.81
C THR A 88 2.90 -5.30 -11.49
N ILE A 89 2.53 -4.13 -10.99
CA ILE A 89 2.93 -3.63 -9.68
C ILE A 89 1.67 -3.39 -8.84
N GLY A 90 1.80 -3.04 -7.58
CA GLY A 90 0.64 -2.74 -6.75
C GLY A 90 0.97 -2.04 -5.46
N PHE A 91 -0.05 -1.45 -4.87
CA PHE A 91 0.03 -0.81 -3.58
C PHE A 91 -0.27 -1.78 -2.46
N ILE A 92 0.59 -1.81 -1.47
CA ILE A 92 0.42 -2.63 -0.26
C ILE A 92 0.26 -1.71 0.94
N ASN A 93 -0.79 -1.95 1.71
CA ASN A 93 -1.06 -1.21 2.95
C ASN A 93 -0.59 -2.04 4.15
N LEU A 94 0.36 -1.51 4.89
CA LEU A 94 0.81 -2.09 6.15
C LEU A 94 0.08 -1.41 7.33
N PRO A 95 -0.26 -2.14 8.38
CA PRO A 95 0.02 -3.56 8.65
C PRO A 95 -0.99 -4.54 8.04
N THR A 96 -2.03 -4.11 7.31
CA THR A 96 -3.13 -4.97 6.83
C THR A 96 -2.61 -6.18 6.04
N PHE A 97 -1.70 -5.96 5.09
CA PHE A 97 -1.12 -7.03 4.28
C PHE A 97 -0.41 -8.08 5.14
N THR A 98 0.46 -7.66 6.06
CA THR A 98 1.20 -8.58 6.94
C THR A 98 0.26 -9.32 7.87
N THR A 99 -0.75 -8.64 8.42
CA THR A 99 -1.78 -9.27 9.26
C THR A 99 -2.51 -10.39 8.51
N LEU A 100 -2.90 -10.13 7.26
CA LEU A 100 -3.57 -11.13 6.43
C LEU A 100 -2.63 -12.26 6.01
N ALA A 101 -1.35 -11.96 5.76
CA ALA A 101 -0.37 -12.95 5.32
C ALA A 101 -0.04 -14.00 6.40
N VAL A 102 -0.07 -13.63 7.69
CA VAL A 102 0.22 -14.55 8.80
C VAL A 102 -0.97 -15.40 9.24
N LEU A 103 -2.15 -15.19 8.65
CA LEU A 103 -3.33 -16.00 8.99
C LEU A 103 -3.17 -17.44 8.49
N PRO A 104 -3.70 -18.44 9.22
CA PRO A 104 -3.75 -19.81 8.74
C PRO A 104 -4.40 -19.91 7.35
N HIS A 105 -3.79 -20.72 6.47
CA HIS A 105 -4.26 -20.93 5.09
C HIS A 105 -4.36 -19.65 4.24
N SER A 106 -3.61 -18.60 4.58
CA SER A 106 -3.55 -17.40 3.75
C SER A 106 -2.91 -17.70 2.39
N PRO A 107 -3.50 -17.25 1.27
CA PRO A 107 -2.86 -17.31 -0.03
C PRO A 107 -1.76 -16.26 -0.20
N LEU A 108 -1.66 -15.30 0.73
CA LEU A 108 -0.67 -14.23 0.72
C LEU A 108 0.64 -14.72 1.34
N SER A 109 1.75 -14.33 0.73
CA SER A 109 3.09 -14.57 1.27
C SER A 109 3.96 -13.33 1.03
N THR A 110 4.65 -12.90 2.06
CA THR A 110 5.60 -11.79 1.95
C THR A 110 6.77 -12.11 1.01
N SER A 111 7.14 -13.38 0.88
CA SER A 111 8.22 -13.82 -0.02
C SER A 111 7.88 -13.74 -1.51
N LYS A 112 6.61 -13.60 -1.87
CA LYS A 112 6.15 -13.49 -3.28
C LYS A 112 6.03 -12.07 -3.79
N ILE A 113 6.32 -11.09 -2.96
CA ILE A 113 6.21 -9.68 -3.30
C ILE A 113 7.53 -9.00 -2.97
N VAL A 114 8.11 -8.35 -3.97
CA VAL A 114 9.34 -7.59 -3.83
C VAL A 114 8.97 -6.12 -3.63
N PRO A 115 9.31 -5.49 -2.49
CA PRO A 115 9.04 -4.08 -2.28
C PRO A 115 9.95 -3.23 -3.19
N ILE A 116 9.38 -2.21 -3.83
CA ILE A 116 10.11 -1.26 -4.67
C ILE A 116 10.51 -0.06 -3.82
N CYS A 117 9.54 0.57 -3.17
CA CYS A 117 9.78 1.71 -2.30
C CYS A 117 8.65 1.90 -1.29
N ASN A 118 8.89 2.72 -0.28
CA ASN A 118 7.84 3.22 0.59
C ASN A 118 7.28 4.52 0.00
N HIS A 119 6.02 4.48 -0.45
CA HIS A 119 5.38 5.63 -1.05
C HIS A 119 5.05 6.73 -0.02
N LEU A 120 4.41 6.34 1.09
CA LEU A 120 4.05 7.28 2.15
C LEU A 120 3.85 6.56 3.50
N LYS A 121 3.91 7.35 4.56
CA LYS A 121 3.53 6.95 5.91
C LYS A 121 2.45 7.90 6.40
N GLU A 122 1.30 7.36 6.75
CA GLU A 122 0.15 8.14 7.24
C GLU A 122 -0.04 7.91 8.74
N THR A 123 -0.42 8.98 9.43
CA THR A 123 -0.88 8.89 10.81
C THR A 123 -2.39 8.65 10.82
N GLY A 124 -2.82 7.61 11.53
CA GLY A 124 -4.25 7.38 11.76
C GLY A 124 -4.86 8.49 12.63
N VAL A 125 -6.05 8.92 12.27
CA VAL A 125 -6.83 9.92 13.01
C VAL A 125 -8.21 9.38 13.35
N VAL A 126 -8.79 9.86 14.44
CA VAL A 126 -10.19 9.61 14.77
C VAL A 126 -11.02 10.78 14.27
N VAL A 127 -12.00 10.49 13.44
CA VAL A 127 -12.87 11.47 12.80
C VAL A 127 -14.28 11.34 13.32
N VAL A 128 -14.90 12.45 13.66
CA VAL A 128 -16.34 12.59 14.02
C VAL A 128 -16.96 13.68 13.18
N ARG A 129 -18.29 13.76 13.14
CA ARG A 129 -18.99 14.88 12.48
C ARG A 129 -18.68 16.20 13.20
N ALA A 130 -18.63 17.29 12.46
CA ALA A 130 -18.38 18.64 13.01
C ALA A 130 -19.46 19.08 14.03
N ASP A 131 -20.70 18.64 13.82
CA ASP A 131 -21.84 18.89 14.72
C ASP A 131 -21.93 17.89 15.89
N SER A 132 -20.98 16.97 16.01
CA SER A 132 -20.90 16.05 17.14
C SER A 132 -20.76 16.81 18.48
N LYS A 133 -21.37 16.26 19.52
CA LYS A 133 -21.19 16.72 20.90
C LYS A 133 -19.78 16.48 21.45
N TRP A 134 -19.00 15.61 20.79
CA TRP A 134 -17.63 15.29 21.19
C TRP A 134 -16.64 16.22 20.50
N LYS A 135 -15.93 17.01 21.28
CA LYS A 135 -14.93 17.96 20.80
C LYS A 135 -13.50 17.47 21.02
N THR A 136 -13.35 16.47 21.86
CA THR A 136 -12.05 15.84 22.20
C THR A 136 -12.18 14.32 22.16
N LEU A 137 -11.04 13.63 22.05
CA LEU A 137 -10.99 12.17 22.17
C LEU A 137 -11.50 11.72 23.55
N LYS A 138 -11.28 12.50 24.61
CA LYS A 138 -11.78 12.21 25.96
C LYS A 138 -13.32 12.16 26.00
N ASP A 139 -13.98 13.08 25.29
CA ASP A 139 -15.46 13.10 25.22
C ASP A 139 -15.99 11.86 24.54
N LEU A 140 -15.38 11.46 23.40
CA LEU A 140 -15.75 10.25 22.69
C LEU A 140 -15.55 8.99 23.57
N VAL A 141 -14.41 8.88 24.25
CA VAL A 141 -14.13 7.75 25.14
C VAL A 141 -15.11 7.71 26.32
N ALA A 142 -15.43 8.87 26.92
CA ALA A 142 -16.40 8.95 28.03
C ALA A 142 -17.79 8.49 27.59
N GLU A 143 -18.22 8.84 26.39
CA GLU A 143 -19.47 8.38 25.82
C GLU A 143 -19.42 6.89 25.49
N ALA A 144 -18.35 6.41 24.88
CA ALA A 144 -18.19 5.01 24.48
C ALA A 144 -18.21 4.05 25.68
N LYS A 145 -17.72 4.48 26.82
CA LYS A 145 -17.82 3.72 28.09
C LYS A 145 -19.28 3.57 28.57
N LYS A 146 -20.12 4.55 28.28
CA LYS A 146 -21.55 4.54 28.67
C LYS A 146 -22.42 3.86 27.62
N ASN A 147 -22.02 3.93 26.35
CA ASN A 147 -22.78 3.42 25.22
C ASN A 147 -21.94 2.45 24.37
N PRO A 148 -21.97 1.15 24.66
CA PRO A 148 -21.21 0.13 23.91
C PRO A 148 -21.75 -0.10 22.48
N ASN A 149 -22.87 0.54 22.11
CA ASN A 149 -23.48 0.42 20.79
C ASN A 149 -23.00 1.49 19.80
N LEU A 150 -22.05 2.35 20.18
CA LEU A 150 -21.43 3.26 19.20
C LEU A 150 -20.83 2.47 18.04
N ARG A 151 -21.03 2.99 16.83
CA ARG A 151 -20.57 2.37 15.59
C ARG A 151 -19.39 3.15 15.03
N ALA A 152 -18.36 2.43 14.62
CA ALA A 152 -17.23 2.99 13.91
C ALA A 152 -17.10 2.39 12.51
N SER A 153 -16.80 3.19 11.52
CA SER A 153 -16.47 2.69 10.18
C SER A 153 -15.03 2.20 10.10
N THR A 154 -14.80 1.14 9.33
CA THR A 154 -13.49 0.57 9.08
C THR A 154 -13.37 0.11 7.63
N ASN A 155 -12.15 -0.08 7.11
CA ASN A 155 -11.92 -0.65 5.77
C ASN A 155 -12.08 -2.18 5.73
N GLY A 156 -12.47 -2.79 6.87
CA GLY A 156 -12.60 -4.22 7.04
C GLY A 156 -12.13 -4.68 8.41
N VAL A 157 -12.50 -5.91 8.80
CA VAL A 157 -12.27 -6.42 10.17
C VAL A 157 -10.79 -6.55 10.54
N LYS A 158 -9.90 -6.66 9.56
CA LYS A 158 -8.45 -6.81 9.75
C LYS A 158 -7.64 -5.66 9.16
N ALA A 159 -8.34 -4.62 8.71
CA ALA A 159 -7.70 -3.42 8.18
C ALA A 159 -6.97 -2.64 9.29
N SER A 160 -5.99 -1.84 8.91
CA SER A 160 -5.16 -1.06 9.83
C SER A 160 -5.97 -0.14 10.74
N ASN A 161 -6.99 0.53 10.21
CA ASN A 161 -7.88 1.39 10.98
C ASN A 161 -8.76 0.60 11.97
N HIS A 162 -9.20 -0.62 11.60
CA HIS A 162 -9.90 -1.49 12.56
C HIS A 162 -8.99 -1.90 13.72
N ILE A 163 -7.76 -2.32 13.43
CA ILE A 163 -6.77 -2.71 14.44
C ILE A 163 -6.48 -1.52 15.36
N ALA A 164 -6.27 -0.32 14.79
CA ALA A 164 -6.02 0.90 15.56
C ALA A 164 -7.21 1.24 16.50
N ALA A 165 -8.43 1.18 15.98
CA ALA A 165 -9.64 1.41 16.78
C ALA A 165 -9.80 0.38 17.90
N GLN A 166 -9.50 -0.90 17.65
CA GLN A 166 -9.51 -1.95 18.67
C GLN A 166 -8.45 -1.72 19.76
N LEU A 167 -7.25 -1.32 19.39
CA LEU A 167 -6.19 -0.98 20.34
C LEU A 167 -6.59 0.22 21.20
N LEU A 168 -7.16 1.26 20.60
CA LEU A 168 -7.69 2.41 21.33
C LEU A 168 -8.79 1.98 22.32
N ALA A 169 -9.76 1.20 21.84
CA ALA A 169 -10.86 0.72 22.68
C ALA A 169 -10.37 -0.10 23.88
N ARG A 170 -9.43 -1.02 23.66
CA ARG A 170 -8.82 -1.82 24.73
C ARG A 170 -8.05 -0.96 25.71
N SER A 171 -7.21 -0.03 25.24
CA SER A 171 -6.39 0.82 26.11
C SER A 171 -7.23 1.79 26.92
N ALA A 172 -8.34 2.29 26.35
CA ALA A 172 -9.22 3.24 27.00
C ALA A 172 -10.37 2.58 27.78
N GLY A 173 -10.57 1.26 27.67
CA GLY A 173 -11.57 0.49 28.38
C GLY A 173 -13.00 0.75 27.92
N PHE A 174 -13.25 0.73 26.60
CA PHE A 174 -14.60 0.82 26.04
C PHE A 174 -14.85 -0.22 24.94
N ASN A 175 -16.12 -0.37 24.54
CA ASN A 175 -16.54 -1.22 23.43
C ASN A 175 -17.23 -0.39 22.36
N TYR A 176 -17.20 -0.88 21.11
CA TYR A 176 -17.90 -0.29 19.96
C TYR A 176 -18.25 -1.37 18.94
N LYS A 177 -19.10 -1.05 17.98
CA LYS A 177 -19.44 -1.92 16.84
C LYS A 177 -18.68 -1.45 15.60
N ALA A 178 -17.80 -2.28 15.08
CA ALA A 178 -17.11 -2.00 13.81
C ALA A 178 -18.02 -2.31 12.62
N ILE A 179 -18.18 -1.35 11.72
CA ILE A 179 -18.94 -1.50 10.47
C ILE A 179 -17.97 -1.41 9.30
N PRO A 180 -17.75 -2.50 8.56
CA PRO A 180 -16.79 -2.52 7.46
C PRO A 180 -17.37 -1.89 6.19
N TYR A 181 -16.55 -1.11 5.49
CA TYR A 181 -16.83 -0.47 4.20
C TYR A 181 -15.73 -0.79 3.20
N GLY A 182 -16.02 -0.65 1.89
CA GLY A 182 -15.06 -0.98 0.83
C GLY A 182 -13.93 0.02 0.61
N GLY A 183 -13.96 1.19 1.30
CA GLY A 183 -12.95 2.23 1.19
C GLY A 183 -13.29 3.48 1.99
N THR A 184 -12.35 4.42 2.05
CA THR A 184 -12.48 5.66 2.86
C THR A 184 -13.65 6.52 2.40
N ALA A 185 -13.94 6.59 1.09
CA ALA A 185 -15.06 7.37 0.58
C ALA A 185 -16.40 6.89 1.16
N ASP A 186 -16.64 5.56 1.16
CA ASP A 186 -17.85 4.96 1.74
C ASP A 186 -17.94 5.23 3.26
N GLN A 187 -16.80 5.17 3.97
CA GLN A 187 -16.74 5.46 5.42
C GLN A 187 -17.12 6.90 5.74
N LEU A 188 -16.57 7.87 4.99
CA LEU A 188 -16.88 9.28 5.18
C LEU A 188 -18.35 9.58 4.84
N LEU A 189 -18.90 8.93 3.83
CA LEU A 189 -20.32 9.05 3.50
C LEU A 189 -21.19 8.54 4.64
N ALA A 190 -20.93 7.33 5.16
CA ALA A 190 -21.64 6.75 6.29
C ALA A 190 -21.54 7.63 7.56
N LEU A 191 -20.38 8.22 7.81
CA LEU A 191 -20.17 9.16 8.91
C LEU A 191 -21.04 10.42 8.73
N ARG A 192 -21.08 11.00 7.53
CA ARG A 192 -21.90 12.17 7.20
C ARG A 192 -23.39 11.88 7.35
N GLN A 193 -23.85 10.69 6.95
CA GLN A 193 -25.24 10.23 7.06
C GLN A 193 -25.63 9.85 8.50
N GLY A 194 -24.67 9.75 9.43
CA GLY A 194 -24.92 9.35 10.82
C GLY A 194 -25.10 7.84 11.00
N GLU A 195 -24.83 7.03 9.98
CA GLU A 195 -24.85 5.57 10.10
C GLU A 195 -23.80 5.07 11.08
N VAL A 196 -22.68 5.75 11.16
CA VAL A 196 -21.62 5.55 12.16
C VAL A 196 -21.33 6.85 12.89
N GLN A 197 -20.81 6.76 14.10
CA GLN A 197 -20.58 7.90 14.95
C GLN A 197 -19.13 8.41 14.89
N PHE A 198 -18.20 7.53 14.56
CA PHE A 198 -16.79 7.88 14.35
C PHE A 198 -16.14 6.96 13.30
N SER A 199 -15.00 7.37 12.82
CA SER A 199 -14.21 6.64 11.83
C SER A 199 -12.73 6.63 12.21
#